data_5a671112385f71ce332616c73998f0cf
#
_entry.id   5a671112385f71ce332616c73998f0cf
#
_cell.length_a   1.000
_cell.length_b   1.000
_cell.length_c   1.000
_cell.angle_alpha   90.00
_cell.angle_beta   90.00
_cell.angle_gamma   90.00
#
_symmetry.space_group_name_H-M   'P 1'
#
loop_
_entity.id
_entity.type
_entity.pdbx_description
1 polymer ?
#
loop_
_entity_poly.entity_id
_entity_poly.type
_entity_poly.pdbx_seq_one_letter_code
_entity_poly.pdbx_strand_id
1 'polypeptide(L)'
;YSFTNYDIFHAPEFVGLDNYVKLFTKDREFWNSMAVTLKYTFITVPGKVVLALIIAVILNRNLKGINFIRTVYYIPSLLSGSVAVAILWKVLFMNDGFINSLLGLVHIGPVKWLGTPDMAVITICMLEIWQFGSSMVLFLSALKQVPQSLYEAARIDGASKPRMFFKITLP
;
A
#
# COMPACT_ATOMS: atom_id res chain seq x y z
N TYR A 1 13.08 -29.91 3.03
CA TYR A 1 13.95 -30.00 1.83
C TYR A 1 15.01 -28.89 1.76
N SER A 2 14.88 -27.78 2.51
CA SER A 2 15.84 -26.65 2.43
C SER A 2 17.29 -26.99 2.81
N PHE A 3 17.47 -28.02 3.61
CA PHE A 3 18.77 -28.56 4.02
C PHE A 3 19.23 -29.76 3.18
N THR A 4 18.54 -30.05 2.08
CA THR A 4 18.83 -31.19 1.23
C THR A 4 19.06 -30.74 -0.22
N ASN A 5 19.90 -31.49 -0.93
CA ASN A 5 19.95 -31.42 -2.38
C ASN A 5 18.86 -32.37 -2.92
N TYR A 6 17.77 -31.81 -3.39
CA TYR A 6 16.62 -32.57 -3.89
C TYR A 6 16.36 -32.26 -5.35
N ASP A 7 16.27 -33.28 -6.14
CA ASP A 7 15.70 -33.24 -7.48
C ASP A 7 14.59 -34.31 -7.63
N ILE A 8 13.84 -34.25 -8.73
CA ILE A 8 12.69 -35.14 -8.97
C ILE A 8 13.15 -36.59 -9.19
N PHE A 9 14.43 -36.83 -9.54
CA PHE A 9 14.95 -38.12 -10.00
C PHE A 9 15.76 -38.84 -8.91
N HIS A 10 16.24 -38.14 -7.88
CA HIS A 10 17.13 -38.68 -6.86
C HIS A 10 16.57 -38.52 -5.44
N ALA A 11 16.95 -39.44 -4.56
CA ALA A 11 16.60 -39.29 -3.16
C ALA A 11 17.25 -38.02 -2.56
N PRO A 12 16.57 -37.31 -1.62
CA PRO A 12 17.13 -36.11 -1.01
C PRO A 12 18.37 -36.41 -0.19
N GLU A 13 19.49 -35.81 -0.56
CA GLU A 13 20.75 -35.87 0.18
C GLU A 13 20.90 -34.68 1.12
N PHE A 14 21.29 -34.92 2.36
CA PHE A 14 21.51 -33.85 3.34
C PHE A 14 22.77 -33.04 3.03
N VAL A 15 22.63 -31.75 2.75
CA VAL A 15 23.73 -30.82 2.41
C VAL A 15 23.93 -29.71 3.46
N GLY A 16 23.28 -29.80 4.62
CA GLY A 16 23.41 -28.80 5.65
C GLY A 16 22.98 -27.42 5.19
N LEU A 17 23.82 -26.41 5.36
CA LEU A 17 23.54 -25.00 5.01
C LEU A 17 24.00 -24.58 3.60
N ASP A 18 24.45 -25.49 2.77
CA ASP A 18 25.02 -25.15 1.46
C ASP A 18 24.04 -24.38 0.56
N ASN A 19 22.76 -24.72 0.60
CA ASN A 19 21.75 -24.00 -0.16
C ASN A 19 21.64 -22.53 0.28
N TYR A 20 21.74 -22.27 1.58
CA TYR A 20 21.70 -20.90 2.11
C TYR A 20 23.00 -20.14 1.78
N VAL A 21 24.15 -20.81 1.87
CA VAL A 21 25.42 -20.21 1.44
C VAL A 21 25.37 -19.83 -0.02
N LYS A 22 24.89 -20.72 -0.91
CA LYS A 22 24.71 -20.42 -2.34
C LYS A 22 23.75 -19.25 -2.55
N LEU A 23 22.60 -19.24 -1.87
CA LEU A 23 21.58 -18.20 -1.96
C LEU A 23 22.17 -16.81 -1.62
N PHE A 24 22.87 -16.70 -0.48
CA PHE A 24 23.39 -15.41 -0.02
C PHE A 24 24.66 -14.95 -0.72
N THR A 25 25.47 -15.86 -1.27
CA THR A 25 26.80 -15.51 -1.83
C THR A 25 26.85 -15.54 -3.35
N LYS A 26 26.06 -16.39 -4.00
CA LYS A 26 26.16 -16.63 -5.45
C LYS A 26 24.92 -16.24 -6.23
N ASP A 27 23.75 -16.17 -5.59
CA ASP A 27 22.50 -15.91 -6.26
C ASP A 27 22.25 -14.39 -6.33
N ARG A 28 22.56 -13.81 -7.49
CA ARG A 28 22.29 -12.39 -7.78
C ARG A 28 20.79 -12.10 -7.89
N GLU A 29 20.00 -13.05 -8.35
CA GLU A 29 18.55 -12.87 -8.50
C GLU A 29 17.85 -12.77 -7.16
N PHE A 30 18.35 -13.51 -6.16
CA PHE A 30 17.88 -13.37 -4.78
C PHE A 30 18.03 -11.94 -4.25
N TRP A 31 19.19 -11.33 -4.43
CA TRP A 31 19.44 -9.97 -3.96
C TRP A 31 18.63 -8.93 -4.73
N ASN A 32 18.45 -9.12 -6.04
CA ASN A 32 17.59 -8.28 -6.85
C ASN A 32 16.13 -8.38 -6.38
N SER A 33 15.63 -9.58 -6.16
CA SER A 33 14.27 -9.83 -5.68
C SER A 33 14.05 -9.25 -4.28
N MET A 34 15.04 -9.39 -3.39
CA MET A 34 15.02 -8.79 -2.05
C MET A 34 14.96 -7.26 -2.14
N ALA A 35 15.78 -6.64 -2.97
CA ALA A 35 15.79 -5.19 -3.15
C ALA A 35 14.44 -4.68 -3.69
N VAL A 36 13.86 -5.35 -4.69
CA VAL A 36 12.54 -5.02 -5.25
C VAL A 36 11.45 -5.18 -4.18
N THR A 37 11.48 -6.26 -3.42
CA THR A 37 10.51 -6.52 -2.34
C THR A 37 10.58 -5.45 -1.25
N LEU A 38 11.78 -5.10 -0.82
CA LEU A 38 11.99 -4.02 0.16
C LEU A 38 11.50 -2.68 -0.39
N LYS A 39 11.88 -2.32 -1.62
CA LYS A 39 11.42 -1.09 -2.29
C LYS A 39 9.89 -1.05 -2.35
N TYR A 40 9.26 -2.12 -2.82
CA TYR A 40 7.81 -2.25 -2.87
C TYR A 40 7.17 -2.07 -1.49
N THR A 41 7.67 -2.77 -0.47
CA THR A 41 7.14 -2.73 0.90
C THR A 41 7.27 -1.33 1.52
N PHE A 42 8.46 -0.72 1.40
CA PHE A 42 8.70 0.62 1.99
C PHE A 42 7.91 1.74 1.31
N ILE A 43 7.51 1.58 0.06
CA ILE A 43 6.63 2.54 -0.62
C ILE A 43 5.17 2.23 -0.30
N THR A 44 4.75 0.97 -0.45
CA THR A 44 3.34 0.57 -0.38
C THR A 44 2.78 0.65 1.04
N VAL A 45 3.48 0.11 2.04
CA VAL A 45 2.95 0.03 3.41
C VAL A 45 2.78 1.42 4.01
N PRO A 46 3.80 2.30 4.05
CA PRO A 46 3.60 3.65 4.57
C PRO A 46 2.61 4.45 3.74
N GLY A 47 2.67 4.36 2.41
CA GLY A 47 1.75 5.06 1.52
C GLY A 47 0.29 4.68 1.78
N LYS A 48 -0.01 3.38 1.88
CA LYS A 48 -1.34 2.85 2.16
C LYS A 48 -1.84 3.26 3.55
N VAL A 49 -0.99 3.13 4.58
CA VAL A 49 -1.32 3.49 5.96
C VAL A 49 -1.59 4.99 6.11
N VAL A 50 -0.70 5.83 5.58
CA VAL A 50 -0.84 7.29 5.65
C VAL A 50 -2.09 7.75 4.91
N LEU A 51 -2.32 7.28 3.69
CA LEU A 51 -3.51 7.63 2.90
C LEU A 51 -4.79 7.16 3.60
N ALA A 52 -4.82 5.93 4.10
CA ALA A 52 -5.95 5.38 4.85
C ALA A 52 -6.28 6.20 6.09
N LEU A 53 -5.26 6.61 6.87
CA LEU A 53 -5.43 7.43 8.07
C LEU A 53 -5.96 8.82 7.70
N ILE A 54 -5.37 9.48 6.70
CA ILE A 54 -5.83 10.80 6.24
C ILE A 54 -7.30 10.76 5.86
N ILE A 55 -7.69 9.79 5.03
CA ILE A 55 -9.07 9.66 4.57
C ILE A 55 -9.99 9.29 5.75
N ALA A 56 -9.57 8.41 6.66
CA ALA A 56 -10.35 8.07 7.86
C ALA A 56 -10.61 9.31 8.75
N VAL A 57 -9.61 10.16 8.97
CA VAL A 57 -9.76 11.41 9.73
C VAL A 57 -10.74 12.37 9.05
N ILE A 58 -10.65 12.51 7.71
CA ILE A 58 -11.59 13.35 6.95
C ILE A 58 -13.01 12.79 7.06
N LEU A 59 -13.18 11.47 6.91
CA LEU A 59 -14.48 10.79 6.94
C LEU A 59 -15.02 10.52 8.36
N ASN A 60 -14.27 10.86 9.41
CA ASN A 60 -14.75 10.74 10.80
C ASN A 60 -15.73 11.86 11.18
N ARG A 61 -16.11 12.73 10.26
CA ARG A 61 -17.09 13.80 10.47
C ARG A 61 -18.52 13.28 10.34
N ASN A 62 -19.43 13.87 11.08
CA ASN A 62 -20.86 13.58 11.00
C ASN A 62 -21.52 14.48 9.93
N LEU A 63 -21.45 14.04 8.68
CA LEU A 63 -22.07 14.72 7.54
C LEU A 63 -23.17 13.84 6.95
N LYS A 64 -24.24 14.46 6.42
CA LYS A 64 -25.28 13.75 5.68
C LYS A 64 -24.64 13.07 4.45
N GLY A 65 -24.93 11.77 4.25
CA GLY A 65 -24.39 11.02 3.11
C GLY A 65 -22.97 10.48 3.26
N ILE A 66 -22.29 10.71 4.42
CA ILE A 66 -20.91 10.27 4.65
C ILE A 66 -20.74 8.76 4.49
N ASN A 67 -21.76 7.97 4.81
CA ASN A 67 -21.70 6.50 4.67
C ASN A 67 -21.61 6.08 3.20
N PHE A 68 -22.27 6.78 2.28
CA PHE A 68 -22.12 6.53 0.85
C PHE A 68 -20.68 6.79 0.40
N ILE A 69 -20.08 7.90 0.83
CA ILE A 69 -18.69 8.23 0.50
C ILE A 69 -17.73 7.16 1.07
N ARG A 70 -17.94 6.69 2.31
CA ARG A 70 -17.16 5.59 2.90
C ARG A 70 -17.26 4.32 2.06
N THR A 71 -18.45 3.98 1.58
CA THR A 71 -18.65 2.81 0.71
C THR A 71 -17.87 2.95 -0.59
N VAL A 72 -17.91 4.12 -1.24
CA VAL A 72 -17.18 4.37 -2.49
C VAL A 72 -15.67 4.19 -2.30
N TYR A 73 -15.10 4.70 -1.20
CA TYR A 73 -13.67 4.51 -0.88
C TYR A 73 -13.31 3.07 -0.47
N TYR A 74 -14.29 2.29 -0.02
CA TYR A 74 -14.08 0.89 0.35
C TYR A 74 -14.12 -0.07 -0.85
N ILE A 75 -14.90 0.25 -1.90
CA ILE A 75 -15.07 -0.60 -3.10
C ILE A 75 -13.74 -1.07 -3.70
N PRO A 76 -12.70 -0.23 -3.90
CA PRO A 76 -11.42 -0.69 -4.45
C PRO A 76 -10.78 -1.84 -3.67
N SER A 77 -10.90 -1.84 -2.34
CA SER A 77 -10.34 -2.90 -1.51
C SER A 77 -11.12 -4.22 -1.58
N LEU A 78 -12.41 -4.18 -1.92
CA LEU A 78 -13.22 -5.37 -2.16
C LEU A 78 -12.85 -6.08 -3.46
N LEU A 79 -12.34 -5.32 -4.43
CA LEU A 79 -11.91 -5.82 -5.73
C LEU A 79 -10.44 -6.24 -5.74
N SER A 80 -9.77 -6.20 -4.58
CA SER A 80 -8.38 -6.60 -4.41
C SER A 80 -8.18 -8.06 -4.86
N GLY A 81 -7.11 -8.31 -5.61
CA GLY A 81 -6.80 -9.62 -6.19
C GLY A 81 -7.59 -9.97 -7.45
N SER A 82 -8.48 -9.10 -7.94
CA SER A 82 -9.20 -9.32 -9.18
C SER A 82 -8.32 -9.12 -10.41
N VAL A 83 -8.28 -10.13 -11.30
CA VAL A 83 -7.59 -10.03 -12.60
C VAL A 83 -8.16 -8.89 -13.45
N ALA A 84 -9.47 -8.63 -13.36
CA ALA A 84 -10.11 -7.53 -14.09
C ALA A 84 -9.53 -6.17 -13.68
N VAL A 85 -9.30 -5.95 -12.39
CA VAL A 85 -8.67 -4.71 -11.88
C VAL A 85 -7.22 -4.60 -12.37
N ALA A 86 -6.47 -5.70 -12.39
CA ALA A 86 -5.10 -5.69 -12.90
C ALA A 86 -5.05 -5.34 -14.41
N ILE A 87 -5.98 -5.87 -15.21
CA ILE A 87 -6.10 -5.54 -16.64
C ILE A 87 -6.48 -4.08 -16.81
N LEU A 88 -7.50 -3.60 -16.08
CA LEU A 88 -7.90 -2.20 -16.12
C LEU A 88 -6.73 -1.27 -15.77
N TRP A 89 -5.99 -1.59 -14.70
CA TRP A 89 -4.83 -0.82 -14.27
C TRP A 89 -3.75 -0.79 -15.36
N LYS A 90 -3.46 -1.94 -15.97
CA LYS A 90 -2.53 -2.02 -17.10
C LYS A 90 -2.95 -1.09 -18.23
N VAL A 91 -4.22 -1.09 -18.64
CA VAL A 91 -4.75 -0.24 -19.72
C VAL A 91 -4.65 1.24 -19.35
N LEU A 92 -4.95 1.63 -18.10
CA LEU A 92 -4.85 3.02 -17.66
C LEU A 92 -3.41 3.56 -17.74
N PHE A 93 -2.40 2.70 -17.46
CA PHE A 93 -0.99 3.05 -17.41
C PHE A 93 -0.20 2.66 -18.68
N MET A 94 -0.86 2.32 -19.79
CA MET A 94 -0.21 2.17 -21.09
C MET A 94 0.36 3.50 -21.58
N ASN A 95 1.26 3.47 -22.57
CA ASN A 95 1.88 4.68 -23.12
C ASN A 95 0.84 5.65 -23.71
N ASP A 96 -0.19 5.13 -24.34
CA ASP A 96 -1.37 5.83 -24.87
C ASP A 96 -2.59 5.76 -23.93
N GLY A 97 -2.36 5.36 -22.67
CA GLY A 97 -3.40 5.20 -21.66
C GLY A 97 -3.92 6.53 -21.08
N PHE A 98 -5.02 6.40 -20.33
CA PHE A 98 -5.74 7.55 -19.76
C PHE A 98 -4.84 8.43 -18.86
N ILE A 99 -3.94 7.83 -18.08
CA ILE A 99 -3.05 8.60 -17.19
C ILE A 99 -2.11 9.50 -18.00
N ASN A 100 -1.51 9.00 -19.07
CA ASN A 100 -0.67 9.81 -19.94
C ASN A 100 -1.46 10.89 -20.70
N SER A 101 -2.72 10.61 -21.07
CA SER A 101 -3.61 11.62 -21.64
C SER A 101 -3.89 12.76 -20.65
N LEU A 102 -4.12 12.46 -19.37
CA LEU A 102 -4.28 13.49 -18.33
C LEU A 102 -2.98 14.30 -18.11
N LEU A 103 -1.81 13.63 -18.10
CA LEU A 103 -0.52 14.31 -17.99
C LEU A 103 -0.29 15.27 -19.18
N GLY A 104 -0.72 14.88 -20.37
CA GLY A 104 -0.66 15.73 -21.56
C GLY A 104 -1.46 17.04 -21.41
N LEU A 105 -2.59 17.05 -20.69
CA LEU A 105 -3.37 18.26 -20.43
C LEU A 105 -2.61 19.31 -19.59
N VAL A 106 -1.68 18.86 -18.75
CA VAL A 106 -0.82 19.75 -17.95
C VAL A 106 0.59 19.89 -18.54
N HIS A 107 0.74 19.60 -19.84
CA HIS A 107 2.00 19.71 -20.61
C HIS A 107 3.14 18.83 -20.08
N ILE A 108 2.83 17.73 -19.36
CA ILE A 108 3.81 16.74 -18.96
C ILE A 108 3.89 15.67 -20.06
N GLY A 109 5.09 15.39 -20.55
CA GLY A 109 5.32 14.37 -21.57
C GLY A 109 4.93 12.97 -21.12
N PRO A 110 4.68 12.03 -22.04
CA PRO A 110 4.24 10.68 -21.71
C PRO A 110 5.31 9.93 -20.88
N VAL A 111 4.87 9.33 -19.79
CA VAL A 111 5.70 8.51 -18.91
C VAL A 111 5.56 7.05 -19.31
N LYS A 112 6.69 6.33 -19.40
CA LYS A 112 6.71 4.89 -19.68
C LYS A 112 6.51 4.08 -18.39
N TRP A 113 5.30 4.12 -17.85
CA TRP A 113 4.94 3.51 -16.56
C TRP A 113 5.28 2.03 -16.43
N LEU A 114 5.12 1.27 -17.51
CA LEU A 114 5.39 -0.17 -17.57
C LEU A 114 6.64 -0.49 -18.39
N GLY A 115 7.36 0.53 -18.86
CA GLY A 115 8.50 0.38 -19.77
C GLY A 115 9.84 0.11 -19.09
N THR A 116 9.93 0.34 -17.78
CA THR A 116 11.14 0.07 -16.99
C THR A 116 10.79 -0.66 -15.70
N PRO A 117 11.69 -1.50 -15.16
CA PRO A 117 11.43 -2.23 -13.92
C PRO A 117 11.05 -1.32 -12.75
N ASP A 118 11.72 -0.20 -12.59
CA ASP A 118 11.46 0.75 -11.51
C ASP A 118 10.08 1.39 -11.61
N MET A 119 9.68 1.85 -12.80
CA MET A 119 8.36 2.43 -13.02
C MET A 119 7.26 1.39 -12.88
N ALA A 120 7.50 0.15 -13.32
CA ALA A 120 6.56 -0.94 -13.11
C ALA A 120 6.29 -1.19 -11.61
N VAL A 121 7.34 -1.21 -10.78
CA VAL A 121 7.19 -1.33 -9.32
C VAL A 121 6.37 -0.18 -8.75
N ILE A 122 6.65 1.07 -9.15
CA ILE A 122 5.89 2.24 -8.70
C ILE A 122 4.42 2.13 -9.13
N THR A 123 4.15 1.69 -10.35
CA THR A 123 2.78 1.52 -10.86
C THR A 123 2.00 0.47 -10.06
N ILE A 124 2.66 -0.63 -9.65
CA ILE A 124 2.07 -1.65 -8.78
C ILE A 124 1.86 -1.09 -7.36
N CYS A 125 2.81 -0.31 -6.84
CA CYS A 125 2.63 0.35 -5.54
C CYS A 125 1.42 1.29 -5.53
N MET A 126 1.20 2.04 -6.62
CA MET A 126 0.03 2.92 -6.76
C MET A 126 -1.28 2.13 -6.73
N LEU A 127 -1.34 0.96 -7.39
CA LEU A 127 -2.50 0.06 -7.33
C LEU A 127 -2.80 -0.39 -5.90
N GLU A 128 -1.79 -0.83 -5.18
CA GLU A 128 -1.93 -1.28 -3.80
C GLU A 128 -2.31 -0.14 -2.84
N ILE A 129 -1.71 1.04 -3.02
CA ILE A 129 -2.05 2.23 -2.23
C ILE A 129 -3.50 2.65 -2.50
N TRP A 130 -3.97 2.61 -3.75
CA TRP A 130 -5.35 2.91 -4.11
C TRP A 130 -6.36 1.99 -3.41
N GLN A 131 -5.98 0.76 -3.09
CA GLN A 131 -6.79 -0.22 -2.36
C GLN A 131 -6.72 -0.04 -0.82
N PHE A 132 -6.64 1.20 -0.34
CA PHE A 132 -6.50 1.52 1.09
C PHE A 132 -7.78 1.33 1.92
N GLY A 133 -8.92 1.03 1.31
CA GLY A 133 -10.24 1.06 1.93
C GLY A 133 -10.40 0.22 3.20
N SER A 134 -9.87 -1.00 3.23
CA SER A 134 -9.92 -1.87 4.43
C SER A 134 -9.16 -1.24 5.61
N SER A 135 -7.96 -0.71 5.38
CA SER A 135 -7.18 0.00 6.40
C SER A 135 -7.89 1.27 6.87
N MET A 136 -8.53 2.01 5.95
CA MET A 136 -9.35 3.20 6.28
C MET A 136 -10.51 2.85 7.22
N VAL A 137 -11.22 1.75 6.98
CA VAL A 137 -12.32 1.33 7.85
C VAL A 137 -11.83 0.97 9.26
N LEU A 138 -10.68 0.30 9.36
CA LEU A 138 -10.04 0.01 10.66
C LEU A 138 -9.71 1.30 11.42
N PHE A 139 -9.03 2.24 10.78
CA PHE A 139 -8.74 3.54 11.40
C PHE A 139 -10.02 4.31 11.77
N LEU A 140 -11.03 4.31 10.91
CA LEU A 140 -12.29 4.98 11.21
C LEU A 140 -13.00 4.37 12.42
N SER A 141 -12.91 3.06 12.58
CA SER A 141 -13.46 2.36 13.75
C SER A 141 -12.70 2.72 15.03
N ALA A 142 -11.38 2.78 14.99
CA ALA A 142 -10.54 3.20 16.11
C ALA A 142 -10.81 4.67 16.48
N LEU A 143 -10.85 5.57 15.50
CA LEU A 143 -11.14 6.99 15.72
C LEU A 143 -12.48 7.25 16.40
N LYS A 144 -13.48 6.41 16.17
CA LYS A 144 -14.80 6.52 16.80
C LYS A 144 -14.83 6.04 18.27
N GLN A 145 -13.82 5.26 18.68
CA GLN A 145 -13.74 4.76 20.06
C GLN A 145 -13.09 5.76 21.02
N VAL A 146 -12.44 6.80 20.50
CA VAL A 146 -11.80 7.83 21.34
C VAL A 146 -12.87 8.63 22.06
N PRO A 147 -12.90 8.64 23.43
CA PRO A 147 -13.90 9.34 24.20
C PRO A 147 -13.86 10.85 23.95
N GLN A 148 -15.02 11.46 23.75
CA GLN A 148 -15.16 12.89 23.51
C GLN A 148 -14.63 13.73 24.69
N SER A 149 -14.73 13.20 25.91
CA SER A 149 -14.25 13.86 27.15
C SER A 149 -12.74 14.17 27.11
N LEU A 150 -11.93 13.35 26.44
CA LEU A 150 -10.50 13.60 26.28
C LEU A 150 -10.22 14.87 25.45
N TYR A 151 -11.01 15.09 24.40
CA TYR A 151 -10.90 16.30 23.58
C TYR A 151 -11.41 17.54 24.32
N GLU A 152 -12.44 17.40 25.17
CA GLU A 152 -12.98 18.49 25.98
C GLU A 152 -12.00 18.92 27.06
N ALA A 153 -11.40 17.96 27.79
CA ALA A 153 -10.35 18.23 28.74
C ALA A 153 -9.13 18.92 28.09
N ALA A 154 -8.66 18.41 26.99
CA ALA A 154 -7.52 18.99 26.25
C ALA A 154 -7.80 20.42 25.76
N ARG A 155 -9.07 20.76 25.44
CA ARG A 155 -9.45 22.13 25.05
C ARG A 155 -9.41 23.06 26.26
N ILE A 156 -9.84 22.62 27.45
CA ILE A 156 -9.76 23.37 28.68
C ILE A 156 -8.29 23.66 29.03
N ASP A 157 -7.40 22.68 28.80
CA ASP A 157 -5.95 22.82 28.99
C ASP A 157 -5.26 23.65 27.88
N GLY A 158 -6.02 24.24 26.95
CA GLY A 158 -5.48 25.10 25.90
C GLY A 158 -4.70 24.34 24.79
N ALA A 159 -4.90 23.02 24.62
CA ALA A 159 -4.21 22.26 23.62
C ALA A 159 -4.66 22.65 22.20
N SER A 160 -3.70 22.90 21.30
CA SER A 160 -3.97 23.17 19.89
C SER A 160 -4.48 21.91 19.16
N LYS A 161 -5.20 22.10 18.05
CA LYS A 161 -5.71 20.96 17.21
C LYS A 161 -4.62 19.96 16.79
N PRO A 162 -3.44 20.38 16.33
CA PRO A 162 -2.36 19.43 16.02
C PRO A 162 -1.90 18.66 17.26
N ARG A 163 -1.79 19.33 18.41
CA ARG A 163 -1.40 18.68 19.67
C ARG A 163 -2.41 17.61 20.09
N MET A 164 -3.71 17.90 19.99
CA MET A 164 -4.77 16.92 20.25
C MET A 164 -4.68 15.74 19.26
N PHE A 165 -4.40 16.00 17.98
CA PHE A 165 -4.24 14.93 17.00
C PHE A 165 -3.10 13.98 17.36
N PHE A 166 -1.90 14.50 17.60
CA PHE A 166 -0.70 13.67 17.87
C PHE A 166 -0.66 13.04 19.27
N LYS A 167 -1.44 13.55 20.25
CA LYS A 167 -1.40 13.07 21.64
C LYS A 167 -2.64 12.30 22.07
N ILE A 168 -3.78 12.46 21.38
CA ILE A 168 -5.06 11.84 21.73
C ILE A 168 -5.59 10.98 20.58
N THR A 169 -5.51 11.49 19.34
CA THR A 169 -6.14 10.84 18.20
C THR A 169 -5.27 9.73 17.61
N LEU A 170 -3.95 9.97 17.50
CA LEU A 170 -3.01 9.08 16.83
C LEU A 170 -2.56 7.90 17.72
N PRO A 171 -2.34 8.02 19.04
CA PRO A 171 -2.00 6.89 19.89
C PRO A 171 -3.16 5.94 20.09
#